data_75b7ae990cd53740ab095b9453cc3731
#
_entry.id   75b7ae990cd53740ab095b9453cc3731
#
_cell.length_a   1.000
_cell.length_b   1.000
_cell.length_c   1.000
_cell.angle_alpha   90.00
_cell.angle_beta   90.00
_cell.angle_gamma   90.00
#
_symmetry.space_group_name_H-M   'P 1'
#
loop_
_entity.id
_entity.type
_entity.pdbx_description
1 polymer ?
#
loop_
_entity_poly.entity_id
_entity_poly.type
_entity_poly.pdbx_seq_one_letter_code
_entity_poly.pdbx_strand_id
1 'polypeptide(L)'
;DALLDFMRQQRCGYNPWLDAHCHQFDGKTAYGPLPAGTHIDVRGGWHDAADQLKYLITSANATAQMLLAYQIGRDDALPDPARKRAATPAAPGWGSSSSTTS
;
A
#
# COMPACT_ATOMS: atom_id res chain seq x y z
N ASP A 1 -7.29 17.81 -0.83
CA ASP A 1 -6.04 17.78 -1.60
C ASP A 1 -6.27 17.08 -2.93
N ALA A 2 -6.16 17.83 -4.04
CA ALA A 2 -6.48 17.35 -5.38
C ALA A 2 -5.71 16.07 -5.78
N LEU A 3 -4.48 15.91 -5.32
CA LEU A 3 -3.69 14.72 -5.60
C LEU A 3 -4.24 13.47 -4.91
N LEU A 4 -4.63 13.60 -3.64
CA LEU A 4 -5.26 12.50 -2.91
C LEU A 4 -6.64 12.17 -3.47
N ASP A 5 -7.38 13.17 -3.91
CA ASP A 5 -8.70 12.98 -4.52
C ASP A 5 -8.56 12.25 -5.87
N PHE A 6 -7.55 12.60 -6.67
CA PHE A 6 -7.21 11.86 -7.88
C PHE A 6 -6.89 10.38 -7.58
N MET A 7 -6.03 10.13 -6.59
CA MET A 7 -5.67 8.76 -6.19
C MET A 7 -6.87 7.95 -5.71
N ARG A 8 -7.82 8.59 -5.01
CA ARG A 8 -9.07 7.95 -4.60
C ARG A 8 -9.97 7.60 -5.78
N GLN A 9 -10.03 8.47 -6.81
CA GLN A 9 -10.79 8.19 -8.03
C GLN A 9 -10.21 7.03 -8.83
N GLN A 10 -8.89 6.89 -8.85
CA GLN A 10 -8.20 5.81 -9.55
C GLN A 10 -8.21 4.48 -8.80
N ARG A 11 -8.64 4.48 -7.55
CA ARG A 11 -8.72 3.25 -6.76
C ARG A 11 -9.82 2.34 -7.29
N CYS A 12 -9.48 1.06 -7.51
CA CYS A 12 -10.45 0.04 -7.87
C CYS A 12 -11.36 -0.28 -6.69
N GLY A 13 -12.62 -0.46 -6.95
CA GLY A 13 -13.67 -0.72 -5.96
C GLY A 13 -14.75 0.35 -6.02
N TYR A 14 -15.19 0.83 -4.86
CA TYR A 14 -16.19 1.90 -4.79
C TYR A 14 -15.57 3.25 -5.14
N ASN A 15 -16.19 3.93 -6.10
CA ASN A 15 -15.83 5.30 -6.48
C ASN A 15 -16.87 6.28 -5.89
N PRO A 16 -16.46 7.13 -4.93
CA PRO A 16 -17.39 8.02 -4.24
C PRO A 16 -17.92 9.17 -5.11
N TRP A 17 -17.27 9.49 -6.24
CA TRP A 17 -17.74 10.53 -7.15
C TRP A 17 -18.80 10.04 -8.11
N LEU A 18 -18.72 8.75 -8.48
CA LEU A 18 -19.68 8.11 -9.37
C LEU A 18 -20.76 7.35 -8.63
N ASP A 19 -20.64 7.23 -7.29
CA ASP A 19 -21.49 6.39 -6.43
C ASP A 19 -21.66 4.98 -7.03
N ALA A 20 -20.58 4.40 -7.48
CA ALA A 20 -20.58 3.12 -8.20
C ALA A 20 -19.35 2.27 -7.88
N HIS A 21 -19.52 0.97 -7.98
CA HIS A 21 -18.42 0.01 -7.93
C HIS A 21 -17.95 -0.34 -9.34
N CYS A 22 -16.64 -0.44 -9.53
CA CYS A 22 -16.03 -0.98 -10.74
C CYS A 22 -15.58 -2.44 -10.56
N HIS A 23 -15.27 -3.13 -11.64
CA HIS A 23 -14.69 -4.48 -11.67
C HIS A 23 -15.47 -5.54 -10.86
N GLN A 24 -16.79 -5.48 -10.89
CA GLN A 24 -17.64 -6.43 -10.14
C GLN A 24 -17.78 -7.79 -10.86
N PHE A 25 -17.68 -7.81 -12.19
CA PHE A 25 -18.00 -8.97 -13.02
C PHE A 25 -16.83 -9.49 -13.85
N ASP A 26 -15.68 -8.89 -13.71
CA ASP A 26 -14.42 -9.34 -14.31
C ASP A 26 -13.67 -10.33 -13.39
N GLY A 27 -12.48 -10.76 -13.79
CA GLY A 27 -11.70 -11.73 -13.01
C GLY A 27 -12.17 -13.16 -13.21
N LYS A 28 -12.57 -13.51 -14.43
CA LYS A 28 -12.85 -14.91 -14.79
C LYS A 28 -11.58 -15.61 -15.23
N THR A 29 -11.37 -16.80 -14.72
CA THR A 29 -10.23 -17.64 -15.10
C THR A 29 -10.33 -18.06 -16.57
N ALA A 30 -9.20 -17.99 -17.27
CA ALA A 30 -9.08 -18.53 -18.63
C ALA A 30 -8.31 -19.86 -18.62
N TYR A 31 -7.21 -19.90 -17.85
CA TYR A 31 -6.32 -21.06 -17.70
C TYR A 31 -5.89 -21.21 -16.25
N GLY A 32 -5.51 -22.41 -15.84
CA GLY A 32 -4.98 -22.66 -14.51
C GLY A 32 -5.64 -23.84 -13.82
N PRO A 33 -5.42 -23.99 -12.51
CA PRO A 33 -5.93 -25.14 -11.75
C PRO A 33 -7.45 -25.11 -11.53
N LEU A 34 -8.09 -23.95 -11.73
CA LEU A 34 -9.54 -23.81 -11.62
C LEU A 34 -10.21 -23.94 -12.97
N PRO A 35 -11.47 -24.41 -13.03
CA PRO A 35 -12.23 -24.47 -14.27
C PRO A 35 -12.30 -23.09 -14.96
N ALA A 36 -12.23 -23.08 -16.30
CA ALA A 36 -12.39 -21.84 -17.08
C ALA A 36 -13.73 -21.15 -16.76
N GLY A 37 -13.70 -19.83 -16.63
CA GLY A 37 -14.86 -19.02 -16.27
C GLY A 37 -15.14 -18.93 -14.76
N THR A 38 -14.34 -19.54 -13.90
CA THR A 38 -14.47 -19.39 -12.44
C THR A 38 -14.19 -17.94 -12.06
N HIS A 39 -15.09 -17.31 -11.32
CA HIS A 39 -14.91 -15.94 -10.86
C HIS A 39 -13.92 -15.91 -9.69
N ILE A 40 -12.96 -15.00 -9.78
CA ILE A 40 -12.04 -14.63 -8.70
C ILE A 40 -12.25 -13.16 -8.38
N ASP A 41 -12.38 -12.80 -7.11
CA ASP A 41 -12.47 -11.40 -6.72
C ASP A 41 -11.14 -10.68 -6.98
N VAL A 42 -11.14 -9.82 -7.96
CA VAL A 42 -9.97 -9.02 -8.39
C VAL A 42 -10.12 -7.54 -8.05
N ARG A 43 -11.05 -7.18 -7.16
CA ARG A 43 -11.21 -5.79 -6.71
C ARG A 43 -10.00 -5.34 -5.90
N GLY A 44 -9.74 -4.05 -5.92
CA GLY A 44 -8.63 -3.42 -5.19
C GLY A 44 -7.49 -3.00 -6.09
N GLY A 45 -6.50 -2.33 -5.52
CA GLY A 45 -5.43 -1.69 -6.27
C GLY A 45 -5.88 -0.41 -6.97
N TRP A 46 -5.08 0.04 -7.93
CA TRP A 46 -5.33 1.26 -8.70
C TRP A 46 -5.38 0.97 -10.19
N HIS A 47 -6.25 1.69 -10.89
CA HIS A 47 -6.27 1.71 -12.35
C HIS A 47 -4.99 2.35 -12.87
N ASP A 48 -4.41 1.78 -13.91
CA ASP A 48 -3.16 2.27 -14.49
C ASP A 48 -3.38 3.49 -15.38
N ALA A 49 -4.44 3.45 -16.19
CA ALA A 49 -4.78 4.50 -17.14
C ALA A 49 -6.29 4.55 -17.39
N ALA A 50 -6.71 5.30 -18.40
CA ALA A 50 -8.11 5.47 -18.79
C ALA A 50 -8.80 4.16 -19.22
N ASP A 51 -8.05 3.15 -19.60
CA ASP A 51 -8.55 1.80 -19.91
C ASP A 51 -8.95 0.99 -18.67
N GLN A 52 -8.67 1.52 -17.47
CA GLN A 52 -8.97 0.91 -16.17
C GLN A 52 -8.30 -0.45 -15.92
N LEU A 53 -7.28 -0.81 -16.70
CA LEU A 53 -6.45 -1.98 -16.43
C LEU A 53 -5.69 -1.80 -15.13
N LYS A 54 -5.42 -2.91 -14.46
CA LYS A 54 -4.67 -2.93 -13.20
C LYS A 54 -3.45 -3.82 -13.34
N TYR A 55 -2.29 -3.24 -13.07
CA TYR A 55 -1.02 -3.96 -13.07
C TYR A 55 -0.47 -4.02 -11.66
N LEU A 56 0.02 -5.18 -11.27
CA LEU A 56 0.58 -5.39 -9.94
C LEU A 56 1.73 -4.43 -9.65
N ILE A 57 2.62 -4.24 -10.61
CA ILE A 57 3.82 -3.41 -10.42
C ILE A 57 3.48 -1.93 -10.20
N THR A 58 2.56 -1.36 -10.98
CA THR A 58 2.17 0.06 -10.84
C THR A 58 1.36 0.29 -9.57
N SER A 59 0.45 -0.63 -9.23
CA SER A 59 -0.31 -0.56 -7.97
C SER A 59 0.59 -0.70 -6.75
N ALA A 60 1.58 -1.60 -6.77
CA ALA A 60 2.53 -1.76 -5.69
C ALA A 60 3.42 -0.52 -5.52
N ASN A 61 3.89 0.06 -6.62
CA ASN A 61 4.67 1.30 -6.58
C ASN A 61 3.85 2.47 -6.03
N ALA A 62 2.62 2.67 -6.49
CA ALA A 62 1.73 3.71 -5.98
C ALA A 62 1.48 3.55 -4.47
N THR A 63 1.26 2.33 -4.00
CA THR A 63 1.09 2.04 -2.58
C THR A 63 2.34 2.40 -1.78
N ALA A 64 3.51 1.99 -2.25
CA ALA A 64 4.79 2.30 -1.59
C ALA A 64 5.03 3.80 -1.49
N GLN A 65 4.77 4.55 -2.57
CA GLN A 65 4.93 6.01 -2.60
C GLN A 65 3.97 6.71 -1.61
N MET A 66 2.72 6.28 -1.55
CA MET A 66 1.74 6.84 -0.60
C MET A 66 2.11 6.55 0.86
N LEU A 67 2.58 5.34 1.16
CA LEU A 67 3.04 4.99 2.51
C LEU A 67 4.27 5.80 2.91
N LEU A 68 5.21 5.98 1.99
CA LEU A 68 6.39 6.82 2.23
C LEU A 68 6.00 8.29 2.46
N ALA A 69 5.12 8.84 1.64
CA ALA A 69 4.62 10.20 1.82
C ALA A 69 3.90 10.38 3.17
N TYR A 70 3.09 9.41 3.57
CA TYR A 70 2.45 9.41 4.89
C TYR A 70 3.47 9.39 6.03
N GLN A 71 4.48 8.54 5.93
CA GLN A 71 5.53 8.43 6.95
C GLN A 71 6.30 9.75 7.09
N ILE A 72 6.74 10.33 5.98
CA ILE A 72 7.46 11.62 5.97
C ILE A 72 6.59 12.71 6.58
N GLY A 73 5.33 12.86 6.13
CA GLY A 73 4.43 13.87 6.64
C GLY A 73 4.11 13.70 8.12
N ARG A 74 3.97 12.47 8.59
CA ARG A 74 3.81 12.19 10.01
C ARG A 74 5.04 12.58 10.82
N ASP A 75 6.22 12.22 10.36
CA ASP A 75 7.46 12.48 11.06
C ASP A 75 7.77 13.99 11.09
N ASP A 76 7.44 14.72 10.04
CA ASP A 76 7.56 16.17 10.01
C ASP A 76 6.55 16.91 10.92
N ALA A 77 5.41 16.30 11.19
CA ALA A 77 4.41 16.84 12.10
C ALA A 77 4.76 16.64 13.59
N LEU A 78 5.72 15.76 13.92
CA LEU A 78 6.14 15.52 15.30
C LEU A 78 7.04 16.64 15.81
N PRO A 79 6.92 17.02 17.10
CA PRO A 79 7.91 17.87 17.76
C PRO A 79 9.32 17.29 17.63
N ASP A 80 10.31 18.15 17.45
CA ASP A 80 11.70 17.75 17.19
C ASP A 80 12.27 16.65 18.13
N PRO A 81 12.04 16.71 19.46
CA PRO A 81 12.50 15.63 20.36
C PRO A 81 11.80 14.28 20.14
N ALA A 82 10.54 14.29 19.74
CA ALA A 82 9.80 13.07 19.45
C ALA A 82 10.20 12.48 18.09
N ARG A 83 10.44 13.34 17.11
CA ARG A 83 10.95 12.97 15.78
C ARG A 83 12.32 12.30 15.87
N LYS A 84 13.24 12.87 16.64
CA LYS A 84 14.58 12.30 16.86
C LYS A 84 14.53 10.92 17.50
N ARG A 85 13.62 10.72 18.48
CA ARG A 85 13.43 9.40 19.11
C ARG A 85 12.83 8.35 18.18
N ALA A 86 11.88 8.75 17.34
CA ALA A 86 11.25 7.84 16.39
C ALA A 86 12.18 7.46 15.23
N ALA A 87 13.08 8.37 14.84
CA ALA A 87 14.04 8.16 13.76
C ALA A 87 15.30 7.38 14.19
N THR A 88 15.53 7.22 15.49
CA THR A 88 16.68 6.45 15.98
C THR A 88 16.24 5.01 16.23
N PRO A 89 16.65 4.04 15.41
CA PRO A 89 16.44 2.63 15.72
C PRO A 89 17.11 2.34 17.06
N ALA A 90 16.41 1.64 17.94
CA ALA A 90 17.04 1.14 19.16
C ALA A 90 18.26 0.33 18.76
N ALA A 91 19.45 0.77 19.18
CA ALA A 91 20.65 0.00 18.95
C ALA A 91 20.43 -1.41 19.50
N PRO A 92 20.70 -2.47 18.72
CA PRO A 92 20.60 -3.82 19.25
C PRO A 92 21.54 -3.91 20.45
N GLY A 93 20.98 -4.18 21.63
CA GLY A 93 21.75 -4.36 22.84
C GLY A 93 22.67 -5.57 22.65
N TRP A 94 23.92 -5.32 22.36
CA TRP A 94 24.96 -6.33 22.46
C TRP A 94 25.14 -6.59 23.95
N GLY A 95 24.59 -7.71 24.38
CA GLY A 95 24.84 -8.19 25.73
C GLY A 95 26.33 -8.39 25.93
N SER A 96 26.95 -7.57 26.79
CA SER A 96 28.27 -7.82 27.30
C SER A 96 28.18 -9.06 28.21
N SER A 97 28.55 -10.21 27.67
CA SER A 97 28.84 -11.38 28.49
C SER A 97 30.14 -11.12 29.26
N SER A 98 30.01 -10.66 30.51
CA SER A 98 31.13 -10.68 31.47
C SER A 98 31.29 -12.13 31.92
N SER A 99 32.28 -12.82 31.37
CA SER A 99 32.81 -14.07 31.92
C SER A 99 33.63 -13.71 33.15
N THR A 100 33.10 -14.00 34.34
CA THR A 100 33.88 -14.04 35.57
C THR A 100 34.37 -15.46 35.75
N THR A 101 35.64 -15.70 35.50
CA THR A 101 36.37 -16.89 35.93
C THR A 101 36.84 -16.70 37.35
N SER A 102 36.48 -17.63 38.19
CA SER A 102 37.15 -17.90 39.48
C SER A 102 37.48 -19.36 39.55
#